data_77468118727fc85cd364dd7604797b5c
#
_entry.id   77468118727fc85cd364dd7604797b5c
#
_cell.length_a   1.000
_cell.length_b   1.000
_cell.length_c   1.000
_cell.angle_alpha   90.00
_cell.angle_beta   90.00
_cell.angle_gamma   90.00
#
_symmetry.space_group_name_H-M   'P 1'
#
loop_
_entity.id
_entity.type
_entity.pdbx_description
1 polymer ?
#
loop_
_entity_poly.entity_id
_entity_poly.type
_entity_poly.pdbx_seq_one_letter_code
_entity_poly.pdbx_strand_id
1 'polypeptide(L)'
;MKYGTNRAAAYASSMGSPEEFNAYAEEMAAAHGRKYETHNLVLAGDPKVFDANRPEDLKNMLGLSVGLAEAAFSAKYLVVIHNDSKGEHAHGHIYVINHDDCTGKALKRDTSWTRGLRQLNDELLVKAGYEPNADPQRPKLDWELRREEFKPGGFE
;
A
#
# COMPACT_ATOMS: atom_id res chain seq x y z
N MET A 1 6.77 16.77 -8.34
CA MET A 1 7.06 15.36 -8.03
C MET A 1 5.82 14.53 -8.27
N LYS A 2 5.94 13.51 -9.09
CA LYS A 2 4.77 12.76 -9.59
C LYS A 2 4.01 11.98 -8.51
N TYR A 3 4.71 11.43 -7.53
CA TYR A 3 4.11 10.57 -6.51
C TYR A 3 4.04 11.21 -5.11
N GLY A 4 3.93 12.52 -5.07
CA GLY A 4 3.67 13.23 -3.83
C GLY A 4 4.81 13.28 -2.82
N THR A 5 6.03 12.94 -3.24
CA THR A 5 7.18 12.91 -2.34
C THR A 5 7.59 14.29 -1.82
N ASN A 6 7.15 15.35 -2.50
CA ASN A 6 7.45 16.73 -2.08
C ASN A 6 6.76 17.13 -0.77
N ARG A 7 5.76 16.35 -0.29
CA ARG A 7 5.11 16.58 1.00
C ARG A 7 5.30 15.40 1.95
N ALA A 8 6.24 14.55 1.63
CA ALA A 8 6.45 13.34 2.41
C ALA A 8 7.12 13.66 3.74
N ALA A 9 6.62 13.06 4.82
CA ALA A 9 7.30 13.04 6.10
C ALA A 9 8.45 12.03 6.10
N ALA A 10 8.32 10.96 5.31
CA ALA A 10 9.33 9.93 5.13
C ALA A 10 9.07 9.18 3.83
N TYR A 11 10.08 8.56 3.26
CA TYR A 11 9.92 7.68 2.11
C TYR A 11 10.98 6.58 2.07
N ALA A 12 10.66 5.50 1.36
CA ALA A 12 11.61 4.43 1.05
C ALA A 12 11.33 3.91 -0.36
N SER A 13 12.37 3.49 -1.05
CA SER A 13 12.27 2.98 -2.41
C SER A 13 13.17 1.76 -2.57
N SER A 14 12.71 0.78 -3.33
CA SER A 14 13.54 -0.38 -3.67
C SER A 14 14.51 -0.11 -4.81
N MET A 15 14.45 1.09 -5.41
CA MET A 15 15.37 1.45 -6.49
C MET A 15 15.69 2.95 -6.48
N GLY A 16 16.65 3.32 -5.66
CA GLY A 16 17.22 4.67 -5.69
C GLY A 16 16.25 5.78 -5.29
N SER A 17 16.34 6.91 -5.97
CA SER A 17 15.55 8.10 -5.68
C SER A 17 14.13 8.00 -6.23
N PRO A 18 13.19 8.85 -5.73
CA PRO A 18 11.86 8.93 -6.34
C PRO A 18 11.90 9.28 -7.82
N GLU A 19 12.87 10.08 -8.25
CA GLU A 19 13.04 10.44 -9.66
C GLU A 19 13.45 9.23 -10.50
N GLU A 20 14.33 8.40 -9.97
CA GLU A 20 14.74 7.15 -10.65
C GLU A 20 13.58 6.17 -10.71
N PHE A 21 12.79 6.08 -9.65
CA PHE A 21 11.58 5.26 -9.63
C PHE A 21 10.59 5.71 -10.69
N ASN A 22 10.33 7.02 -10.78
CA ASN A 22 9.42 7.59 -11.77
C ASN A 22 9.87 7.28 -13.20
N ALA A 23 11.16 7.48 -13.48
CA ALA A 23 11.73 7.22 -14.79
C ALA A 23 11.60 5.75 -15.17
N TYR A 24 11.86 4.85 -14.23
CA TYR A 24 11.74 3.41 -14.45
C TYR A 24 10.28 3.00 -14.70
N ALA A 25 9.34 3.58 -13.94
CA ALA A 25 7.91 3.31 -14.13
C ALA A 25 7.45 3.67 -15.54
N GLU A 26 7.85 4.84 -16.02
CA GLU A 26 7.51 5.31 -17.36
C GLU A 26 8.17 4.44 -18.43
N GLU A 27 9.43 4.11 -18.25
CA GLU A 27 10.18 3.27 -19.18
C GLU A 27 9.55 1.88 -19.32
N MET A 28 9.20 1.25 -18.21
CA MET A 28 8.63 -0.09 -18.22
C MET A 28 7.24 -0.10 -18.86
N ALA A 29 6.43 0.89 -18.56
CA ALA A 29 5.10 1.01 -19.18
C ALA A 29 5.22 1.19 -20.69
N ALA A 30 6.11 2.05 -21.14
CA ALA A 30 6.35 2.29 -22.57
C ALA A 30 6.92 1.05 -23.27
N ALA A 31 7.90 0.41 -22.66
CA ALA A 31 8.57 -0.75 -23.25
C ALA A 31 7.64 -1.95 -23.44
N HIS A 32 6.64 -2.11 -22.56
CA HIS A 32 5.72 -3.24 -22.59
C HIS A 32 4.31 -2.87 -23.05
N GLY A 33 4.09 -1.64 -23.50
CA GLY A 33 2.79 -1.18 -23.96
C GLY A 33 1.69 -1.23 -22.89
N ARG A 34 2.05 -0.96 -21.64
CA ARG A 34 1.12 -1.04 -20.52
C ARG A 34 0.40 0.26 -20.29
N LYS A 35 -0.89 0.17 -20.01
CA LYS A 35 -1.74 1.33 -19.73
C LYS A 35 -1.37 1.99 -18.40
N TYR A 36 -1.05 1.20 -17.39
CA TYR A 36 -0.73 1.69 -16.05
C TYR A 36 0.74 1.50 -15.75
N GLU A 37 1.38 2.55 -15.24
CA GLU A 37 2.77 2.52 -14.80
C GLU A 37 2.92 1.83 -13.44
N THR A 38 1.99 2.11 -12.53
CA THR A 38 2.03 1.63 -11.15
C THR A 38 0.66 1.18 -10.68
N HIS A 39 0.65 0.34 -9.66
CA HIS A 39 -0.52 0.08 -8.82
C HIS A 39 -0.30 0.80 -7.49
N ASN A 40 -1.34 1.45 -7.00
CA ASN A 40 -1.26 2.28 -5.79
C ASN A 40 -2.12 1.71 -4.68
N LEU A 41 -1.54 1.64 -3.49
CA LEU A 41 -2.23 1.24 -2.27
C LEU A 41 -2.09 2.35 -1.25
N VAL A 42 -3.11 2.55 -0.43
CA VAL A 42 -3.06 3.50 0.69
C VAL A 42 -3.28 2.73 1.98
N LEU A 43 -2.33 2.87 2.89
CA LEU A 43 -2.39 2.28 4.21
C LEU A 43 -2.61 3.40 5.22
N ALA A 44 -3.82 3.50 5.77
CA ALA A 44 -4.14 4.50 6.78
C ALA A 44 -3.89 3.91 8.16
N GLY A 45 -3.14 4.63 8.99
CA GLY A 45 -2.90 4.23 10.37
C GLY A 45 -3.99 4.71 11.32
N ASP A 46 -4.28 3.91 12.34
CA ASP A 46 -5.13 4.34 13.44
C ASP A 46 -4.39 5.45 14.20
N PRO A 47 -4.97 6.67 14.34
CA PRO A 47 -4.28 7.76 15.02
C PRO A 47 -4.00 7.48 16.50
N LYS A 48 -4.68 6.52 17.10
CA LYS A 48 -4.40 6.10 18.48
C LYS A 48 -3.13 5.25 18.58
N VAL A 49 -2.71 4.66 17.47
CA VAL A 49 -1.54 3.77 17.39
C VAL A 49 -0.39 4.47 16.69
N PHE A 50 -0.68 5.18 15.60
CA PHE A 50 0.30 5.90 14.80
C PHE A 50 0.00 7.39 14.84
N ASP A 51 0.70 8.10 15.73
CA ASP A 51 0.54 9.55 15.86
C ASP A 51 1.27 10.25 14.71
N ALA A 52 0.52 11.02 13.94
CA ALA A 52 1.05 11.73 12.77
C ALA A 52 2.15 12.75 13.15
N ASN A 53 2.23 13.13 14.43
CA ASN A 53 3.21 14.09 14.93
C ASN A 53 4.42 13.42 15.62
N ARG A 54 4.46 12.10 15.71
CA ARG A 54 5.58 11.38 16.31
C ARG A 54 6.47 10.77 15.24
N PRO A 55 7.73 11.22 15.12
CA PRO A 55 8.67 10.68 14.13
C PRO A 55 8.84 9.16 14.21
N GLU A 56 8.81 8.59 15.42
CA GLU A 56 8.94 7.15 15.62
C GLU A 56 7.76 6.39 15.00
N ASP A 57 6.54 6.90 15.18
CA ASP A 57 5.34 6.27 14.62
C ASP A 57 5.32 6.37 13.10
N LEU A 58 5.80 7.48 12.55
CA LEU A 58 5.94 7.62 11.10
C LEU A 58 6.96 6.61 10.54
N LYS A 59 8.05 6.41 11.26
CA LYS A 59 9.07 5.43 10.89
C LYS A 59 8.52 4.00 10.94
N ASN A 60 7.72 3.69 11.97
CA ASN A 60 7.08 2.39 12.09
C ASN A 60 6.06 2.15 10.97
N MET A 61 5.29 3.17 10.62
CA MET A 61 4.36 3.10 9.49
C MET A 61 5.11 2.85 8.17
N LEU A 62 6.25 3.50 7.98
CA LEU A 62 7.09 3.29 6.81
C LEU A 62 7.55 1.84 6.74
N GLY A 63 8.04 1.28 7.84
CA GLY A 63 8.49 -0.10 7.91
C GLY A 63 7.39 -1.11 7.61
N LEU A 64 6.19 -0.87 8.14
CA LEU A 64 5.03 -1.73 7.87
C LEU A 64 4.62 -1.66 6.39
N SER A 65 4.63 -0.46 5.81
CA SER A 65 4.27 -0.26 4.41
C SER A 65 5.28 -0.93 3.47
N VAL A 66 6.57 -0.80 3.76
CA VAL A 66 7.63 -1.49 3.02
C VAL A 66 7.47 -3.01 3.14
N GLY A 67 7.21 -3.49 4.36
CA GLY A 67 6.98 -4.92 4.60
C GLY A 67 5.82 -5.47 3.79
N LEU A 68 4.73 -4.72 3.70
CA LEU A 68 3.57 -5.12 2.90
C LEU A 68 3.93 -5.17 1.41
N ALA A 69 4.62 -4.14 0.90
CA ALA A 69 5.03 -4.09 -0.50
C ALA A 69 5.92 -5.29 -0.85
N GLU A 70 6.90 -5.59 -0.02
CA GLU A 70 7.84 -6.69 -0.26
C GLU A 70 7.19 -8.07 -0.13
N ALA A 71 6.25 -8.22 0.80
CA ALA A 71 5.57 -9.50 0.99
C ALA A 71 4.51 -9.77 -0.09
N ALA A 72 3.86 -8.73 -0.60
CA ALA A 72 2.75 -8.88 -1.55
C ALA A 72 3.18 -8.93 -3.01
N PHE A 73 4.31 -8.31 -3.36
CA PHE A 73 4.70 -8.15 -4.76
C PHE A 73 6.18 -8.45 -4.99
N SER A 74 6.46 -9.10 -6.14
CA SER A 74 7.83 -9.23 -6.66
C SER A 74 8.08 -8.10 -7.67
N ALA A 75 8.04 -6.86 -7.19
CA ALA A 75 8.12 -5.67 -8.04
C ALA A 75 8.82 -4.53 -7.31
N LYS A 76 9.35 -3.58 -8.07
CA LYS A 76 9.93 -2.37 -7.50
C LYS A 76 8.83 -1.50 -6.90
N TYR A 77 9.14 -0.86 -5.78
CA TYR A 77 8.16 -0.04 -5.05
C TYR A 77 8.75 1.28 -4.59
N LEU A 78 7.85 2.22 -4.34
CA LEU A 78 8.13 3.46 -3.63
C LEU A 78 7.05 3.60 -2.56
N VAL A 79 7.46 3.79 -1.33
CA VAL A 79 6.54 4.06 -0.20
C VAL A 79 6.76 5.48 0.26
N VAL A 80 5.67 6.22 0.41
CA VAL A 80 5.68 7.61 0.87
C VAL A 80 4.73 7.73 2.06
N ILE A 81 5.23 8.30 3.16
CA ILE A 81 4.41 8.54 4.34
C ILE A 81 4.03 10.01 4.37
N HIS A 82 2.73 10.28 4.41
CA HIS A 82 2.17 11.63 4.58
C HIS A 82 1.59 11.76 5.99
N ASN A 83 1.77 12.92 6.60
CA ASN A 83 1.24 13.21 7.93
C ASN A 83 0.47 14.54 7.99
N ASP A 84 0.14 15.09 6.85
CA ASP A 84 -0.50 16.41 6.72
C ASP A 84 -1.99 16.34 6.42
N SER A 85 -2.61 15.17 6.58
CA SER A 85 -4.03 15.00 6.30
C SER A 85 -4.92 15.55 7.41
N LYS A 86 -6.14 15.95 7.06
CA LYS A 86 -7.15 16.31 8.04
C LYS A 86 -7.48 15.09 8.91
N GLY A 87 -7.60 15.29 10.22
CA GLY A 87 -7.83 14.20 11.16
C GLY A 87 -6.57 13.60 11.75
N GLU A 88 -5.41 14.17 11.46
CA GLU A 88 -4.13 13.79 12.04
C GLU A 88 -3.74 12.33 11.82
N HIS A 89 -4.14 11.77 10.68
CA HIS A 89 -3.78 10.41 10.31
C HIS A 89 -2.46 10.39 9.54
N ALA A 90 -1.62 9.44 9.87
CA ALA A 90 -0.50 9.08 9.01
C ALA A 90 -0.99 8.14 7.91
N HIS A 91 -0.56 8.38 6.68
CA HIS A 91 -0.90 7.53 5.53
C HIS A 91 0.36 7.02 4.86
N GLY A 92 0.40 5.73 4.60
CA GLY A 92 1.41 5.14 3.75
C GLY A 92 0.85 4.98 2.34
N HIS A 93 1.44 5.68 1.38
CA HIS A 93 1.14 5.50 -0.04
C HIS A 93 2.17 4.55 -0.62
N ILE A 94 1.70 3.41 -1.13
CA ILE A 94 2.56 2.38 -1.70
C ILE A 94 2.35 2.38 -3.20
N TYR A 95 3.40 2.69 -3.95
CA TYR A 95 3.41 2.66 -5.41
C TYR A 95 4.24 1.46 -5.84
N VAL A 96 3.65 0.55 -6.59
CA VAL A 96 4.32 -0.65 -7.07
C VAL A 96 4.37 -0.60 -8.59
N ILE A 97 5.56 -0.77 -9.15
CA ILE A 97 5.72 -0.80 -10.61
C ILE A 97 4.87 -1.93 -11.18
N ASN A 98 4.13 -1.64 -12.25
CA ASN A 98 3.29 -2.64 -12.92
C ASN A 98 4.12 -3.60 -13.75
N HIS A 99 5.03 -4.30 -13.10
CA HIS A 99 5.93 -5.26 -13.71
C HIS A 99 6.39 -6.26 -12.67
N ASP A 100 6.04 -7.52 -12.85
CA ASP A 100 6.48 -8.59 -11.97
C ASP A 100 7.91 -8.98 -12.36
N ASP A 101 8.85 -8.76 -11.45
CA ASP A 101 10.28 -9.02 -11.69
C ASP A 101 10.58 -10.52 -11.86
N CYS A 102 9.69 -11.40 -11.38
CA CYS A 102 9.85 -12.84 -11.52
C CYS A 102 9.34 -13.37 -12.85
N THR A 103 8.23 -12.84 -13.34
CA THR A 103 7.58 -13.33 -14.57
C THR A 103 7.80 -12.45 -15.77
N GLY A 104 8.19 -11.19 -15.57
CA GLY A 104 8.30 -10.19 -16.63
C GLY A 104 6.96 -9.69 -17.17
N LYS A 105 5.87 -10.08 -16.54
CA LYS A 105 4.51 -9.69 -16.93
C LYS A 105 3.98 -8.54 -16.08
N ALA A 106 2.87 -7.93 -16.52
CA ALA A 106 2.16 -6.98 -15.69
C ALA A 106 1.66 -7.67 -14.41
N LEU A 107 1.53 -6.89 -13.34
CA LEU A 107 0.97 -7.40 -12.10
C LEU A 107 -0.49 -7.80 -12.32
N LYS A 108 -0.92 -8.84 -11.61
CA LYS A 108 -2.30 -9.30 -11.70
C LYS A 108 -3.23 -8.25 -11.09
N ARG A 109 -4.46 -8.15 -11.64
CA ARG A 109 -5.49 -7.25 -11.12
C ARG A 109 -5.96 -7.58 -9.71
N ASP A 110 -5.56 -8.74 -9.20
CA ASP A 110 -5.95 -9.21 -7.86
C ASP A 110 -5.14 -8.58 -6.74
N THR A 111 -4.62 -7.39 -6.95
CA THR A 111 -3.98 -6.58 -5.91
C THR A 111 -5.00 -5.84 -5.05
N SER A 112 -6.24 -6.30 -5.03
CA SER A 112 -7.27 -5.65 -4.22
C SER A 112 -7.08 -5.96 -2.73
N TRP A 113 -7.37 -4.97 -1.91
CA TRP A 113 -7.32 -5.11 -0.45
C TRP A 113 -8.11 -6.31 0.06
N THR A 114 -9.19 -6.62 -0.62
CA THR A 114 -10.12 -7.69 -0.21
C THR A 114 -9.65 -9.09 -0.56
N ARG A 115 -8.57 -9.24 -1.35
CA ARG A 115 -8.10 -10.54 -1.84
C ARG A 115 -6.76 -10.96 -1.24
N GLY A 116 -6.65 -10.82 0.06
CA GLY A 116 -5.48 -11.29 0.78
C GLY A 116 -4.54 -10.19 1.26
N LEU A 117 -4.53 -9.01 0.66
CA LEU A 117 -3.68 -7.90 1.11
C LEU A 117 -4.03 -7.47 2.52
N ARG A 118 -5.31 -7.42 2.85
CA ARG A 118 -5.77 -7.06 4.17
C ARG A 118 -5.30 -8.07 5.22
N GLN A 119 -5.45 -9.35 4.92
CA GLN A 119 -4.99 -10.40 5.80
C GLN A 119 -3.48 -10.36 5.97
N LEU A 120 -2.75 -10.17 4.88
CA LEU A 120 -1.30 -10.05 4.92
C LEU A 120 -0.86 -8.87 5.77
N ASN A 121 -1.52 -7.73 5.62
CA ASN A 121 -1.25 -6.56 6.44
C ASN A 121 -1.52 -6.81 7.91
N ASP A 122 -2.61 -7.49 8.25
CA ASP A 122 -2.94 -7.84 9.63
C ASP A 122 -1.88 -8.77 10.23
N GLU A 123 -1.41 -9.73 9.45
CA GLU A 123 -0.34 -10.63 9.89
C GLU A 123 0.96 -9.87 10.17
N LEU A 124 1.31 -8.92 9.32
CA LEU A 124 2.49 -8.08 9.50
C LEU A 124 2.36 -7.17 10.72
N LEU A 125 1.16 -6.62 10.96
CA LEU A 125 0.88 -5.81 12.14
C LEU A 125 1.07 -6.63 13.42
N VAL A 126 0.47 -7.81 13.48
CA VAL A 126 0.58 -8.70 14.64
C VAL A 126 2.04 -9.08 14.88
N LYS A 127 2.76 -9.42 13.83
CA LYS A 127 4.18 -9.78 13.93
C LYS A 127 5.04 -8.64 14.47
N ALA A 128 4.65 -7.40 14.17
CA ALA A 128 5.33 -6.20 14.67
C ALA A 128 4.87 -5.77 16.06
N GLY A 129 3.91 -6.47 16.66
CA GLY A 129 3.40 -6.19 18.00
C GLY A 129 2.18 -5.28 18.05
N TYR A 130 1.51 -5.06 16.92
CA TYR A 130 0.31 -4.24 16.84
C TYR A 130 -0.96 -5.08 16.76
N GLU A 131 -2.10 -4.44 17.02
CA GLU A 131 -3.40 -5.06 16.81
C GLU A 131 -3.72 -5.11 15.31
N PRO A 132 -4.42 -6.15 14.84
CA PRO A 132 -4.88 -6.20 13.45
C PRO A 132 -5.83 -5.05 13.13
N ASN A 133 -5.77 -4.55 11.89
CA ASN A 133 -6.71 -3.52 11.42
C ASN A 133 -8.13 -4.05 11.24
N ALA A 134 -8.31 -5.35 11.14
CA ALA A 134 -9.61 -5.97 10.98
C ALA A 134 -10.37 -5.98 12.31
N ASP A 135 -10.89 -4.82 12.70
CA ASP A 135 -11.76 -4.72 13.86
C ASP A 135 -13.15 -5.24 13.45
N PRO A 136 -13.63 -6.34 14.06
CA PRO A 136 -14.94 -6.87 13.72
C PRO A 136 -16.09 -5.94 14.12
N GLN A 137 -15.81 -4.96 14.96
CA GLN A 137 -16.82 -3.98 15.40
C GLN A 137 -16.82 -2.70 14.58
N ARG A 138 -15.81 -2.51 13.69
CA ARG A 138 -15.82 -1.30 12.89
C ARG A 138 -16.99 -1.34 11.91
N PRO A 139 -17.63 -0.18 11.65
CA PRO A 139 -18.70 -0.11 10.66
C PRO A 139 -18.21 -0.55 9.29
N LYS A 140 -18.97 -1.39 8.61
CA LYS A 140 -18.66 -1.83 7.27
C LYS A 140 -19.03 -0.75 6.26
N LEU A 141 -18.20 -0.62 5.23
CA LEU A 141 -18.48 0.28 4.13
C LEU A 141 -19.56 -0.34 3.24
N ASP A 142 -20.28 0.51 2.48
CA ASP A 142 -21.38 0.05 1.62
C ASP A 142 -20.95 -1.06 0.65
N TRP A 143 -19.77 -0.96 0.09
CA TRP A 143 -19.28 -1.99 -0.83
C TRP A 143 -18.96 -3.30 -0.12
N GLU A 144 -18.55 -3.24 1.16
CA GLU A 144 -18.32 -4.44 1.97
C GLU A 144 -19.64 -5.16 2.26
N LEU A 145 -20.67 -4.39 2.60
CA LEU A 145 -22.02 -4.94 2.86
C LEU A 145 -22.59 -5.58 1.60
N ARG A 146 -22.50 -4.91 0.46
CA ARG A 146 -22.97 -5.46 -0.82
C ARG A 146 -22.25 -6.74 -1.18
N ARG A 147 -20.95 -6.81 -0.90
CA ARG A 147 -20.16 -7.98 -1.15
C ARG A 147 -20.63 -9.18 -0.33
N GLU A 148 -20.96 -8.95 0.94
CA GLU A 148 -21.46 -10.00 1.81
C GLU A 148 -22.80 -10.56 1.35
N GLU A 149 -23.65 -9.72 0.78
CA GLU A 149 -24.94 -10.16 0.21
C GLU A 149 -24.75 -11.17 -0.89
N PHE A 150 -23.66 -11.08 -1.65
CA PHE A 150 -23.38 -11.99 -2.75
C PHE A 150 -22.60 -13.23 -2.34
N LYS A 151 -21.92 -13.20 -1.21
CA LYS A 151 -21.08 -14.30 -0.77
C LYS A 151 -21.81 -15.63 -0.59
N PRO A 152 -23.00 -15.67 0.01
CA PRO A 152 -23.70 -16.94 0.21
C PRO A 152 -24.03 -17.68 -1.07
N GLY A 153 -23.99 -16.99 -2.19
CA GLY A 153 -24.19 -17.58 -3.50
C GLY A 153 -22.96 -18.20 -4.13
N GLY A 154 -21.87 -18.38 -3.39
CA GLY A 154 -20.66 -19.01 -3.89
C GLY A 154 -19.63 -18.02 -4.44
N PHE A 155 -19.56 -16.86 -3.88
CA PHE A 155 -18.59 -15.83 -4.23
C PHE A 155 -17.26 -16.00 -3.53
N GLU A 156 -16.93 -17.15 -3.19
CA GLU A 156 -15.70 -17.42 -2.47
C GLU A 156 -14.52 -17.76 -3.31
#